data_cabb05d407f6066b3f4aa5786d7adf13
#
_entry.id   cabb05d407f6066b3f4aa5786d7adf13
#
_cell.length_a   1.000
_cell.length_b   1.000
_cell.length_c   1.000
_cell.angle_alpha   90.00
_cell.angle_beta   90.00
_cell.angle_gamma   90.00
#
_symmetry.space_group_name_H-M   'P 1'
#
loop_
_entity.id
_entity.type
_entity.pdbx_description
1 polymer ?
#
loop_
_entity_poly.entity_id
_entity_poly.type
_entity_poly.pdbx_seq_one_letter_code
_entity_poly.pdbx_strand_id
1 'polypeptide(L)'
;ILASLAFLTSNNTFAKDFEPIIVIHGGTSGLGLTKKEFVKREKVMKESLKAGQSILEKGGSSVDAVIAAIKVMEDSPEFNAGKGAVFTSDGFNELDASIMDGKNLRAGAIAMARMIKNPIEAARLVMEKTPHTLIAGEGADKLAKKHGLEIVGQKYFFTEHRYKQLQEAKKSKEVLLDSDKTKAHLSVSTEPYLGTVGAIALDKNGNLAAGTSTGGTTNKMTGRIGDSPIIGAGNYANNDSVAISCTGTGDIYIRVAVAHEVASLYKYKKLSVQKAAEETIKQVAKLGGTGGIISIDKNGKVGYAWTKDKLGMYHGQAKIGEEPKVFWPLGK
;
A
#
# COMPACT_ATOMS: atom_id res chain seq x y z
N ILE A 1 43.39 -55.46 4.14
CA ILE A 1 43.19 -54.11 3.54
C ILE A 1 41.72 -54.04 3.14
N LEU A 2 40.90 -53.43 4.01
CA LEU A 2 39.48 -53.13 3.71
C LEU A 2 39.40 -51.66 3.27
N ALA A 3 39.08 -51.41 2.02
CA ALA A 3 38.80 -50.10 1.48
C ALA A 3 37.34 -49.73 1.77
N SER A 4 37.13 -48.74 2.65
CA SER A 4 35.82 -48.18 2.91
C SER A 4 35.48 -47.18 1.79
N LEU A 5 34.51 -47.53 0.93
CA LEU A 5 33.88 -46.61 -0.02
C LEU A 5 32.91 -45.72 0.75
N ALA A 6 33.24 -44.46 0.97
CA ALA A 6 32.31 -43.44 1.46
C ALA A 6 31.42 -42.97 0.28
N PHE A 7 30.18 -43.34 0.28
CA PHE A 7 29.15 -42.75 -0.60
C PHE A 7 28.84 -41.35 -0.10
N LEU A 8 29.37 -40.34 -0.79
CA LEU A 8 28.89 -38.96 -0.68
C LEU A 8 27.56 -38.83 -1.36
N THR A 9 26.48 -38.97 -0.60
CA THR A 9 25.15 -38.56 -1.05
C THR A 9 25.09 -37.05 -1.09
N SER A 10 25.23 -36.47 -2.28
CA SER A 10 24.91 -35.09 -2.53
C SER A 10 23.40 -34.91 -2.28
N ASN A 11 23.03 -34.34 -1.14
CA ASN A 11 21.70 -33.81 -0.92
C ASN A 11 21.50 -32.62 -1.87
N ASN A 12 21.07 -32.87 -3.09
CA ASN A 12 20.46 -31.87 -3.93
C ASN A 12 19.13 -31.45 -3.27
N THR A 13 19.17 -30.51 -2.35
CA THR A 13 17.99 -29.73 -1.97
C THR A 13 17.61 -28.94 -3.21
N PHE A 14 16.64 -29.43 -3.99
CA PHE A 14 16.02 -28.62 -5.02
C PHE A 14 15.54 -27.33 -4.37
N ALA A 15 16.17 -26.21 -4.72
CA ALA A 15 15.71 -24.90 -4.33
C ALA A 15 14.26 -24.80 -4.80
N LYS A 16 13.33 -24.51 -3.89
CA LYS A 16 11.92 -24.33 -4.22
C LYS A 16 11.83 -23.14 -5.16
N ASP A 17 11.48 -23.36 -6.41
CA ASP A 17 11.23 -22.28 -7.35
C ASP A 17 9.96 -21.54 -6.94
N PHE A 18 10.10 -20.28 -6.57
CA PHE A 18 8.98 -19.39 -6.31
C PHE A 18 8.57 -18.70 -7.61
N GLU A 19 7.27 -18.66 -7.86
CA GLU A 19 6.71 -17.89 -8.97
C GLU A 19 6.58 -16.42 -8.55
N PRO A 20 7.44 -15.51 -9.09
CA PRO A 20 7.40 -14.11 -8.68
C PRO A 20 6.09 -13.44 -9.07
N ILE A 21 5.56 -12.62 -8.17
CA ILE A 21 4.31 -11.90 -8.38
C ILE A 21 4.34 -10.56 -7.68
N ILE A 22 3.73 -9.57 -8.30
CA ILE A 22 3.41 -8.28 -7.70
C ILE A 22 1.90 -8.09 -7.63
N VAL A 23 1.41 -7.57 -6.51
CA VAL A 23 0.01 -7.24 -6.27
C VAL A 23 -0.07 -5.81 -5.78
N ILE A 24 -1.02 -5.02 -6.29
CA ILE A 24 -1.20 -3.62 -5.91
C ILE A 24 -2.64 -3.31 -5.51
N HIS A 25 -2.83 -2.24 -4.75
CA HIS A 25 -4.12 -1.57 -4.61
C HIS A 25 -4.00 -0.07 -4.88
N GLY A 26 -5.03 0.52 -5.47
CA GLY A 26 -5.21 1.95 -5.67
C GLY A 26 -6.23 2.56 -4.71
N GLY A 27 -6.50 1.90 -3.59
CA GLY A 27 -7.47 2.34 -2.59
C GLY A 27 -8.85 1.73 -2.72
N THR A 28 -9.75 2.12 -1.83
CA THR A 28 -11.17 1.81 -1.88
C THR A 28 -11.96 3.05 -2.27
N SER A 29 -13.07 2.84 -2.95
CA SER A 29 -13.98 3.90 -3.38
C SER A 29 -15.44 3.48 -3.17
N GLY A 30 -16.34 4.45 -3.03
CA GLY A 30 -17.76 4.18 -3.01
C GLY A 30 -18.24 3.44 -4.29
N LEU A 31 -19.34 2.69 -4.18
CA LEU A 31 -19.96 2.01 -5.32
C LEU A 31 -20.51 3.04 -6.32
N GLY A 32 -20.48 2.73 -7.61
CA GLY A 32 -21.11 3.57 -8.65
C GLY A 32 -20.17 4.44 -9.47
N LEU A 33 -18.90 4.02 -9.64
CA LEU A 33 -17.98 4.64 -10.58
C LEU A 33 -18.38 4.41 -12.03
N THR A 34 -18.19 5.43 -12.86
CA THR A 34 -18.38 5.32 -14.30
C THR A 34 -17.16 4.67 -14.97
N LYS A 35 -17.37 3.99 -16.09
CA LYS A 35 -16.29 3.41 -16.88
C LYS A 35 -15.25 4.46 -17.29
N LYS A 36 -15.65 5.71 -17.56
CA LYS A 36 -14.77 6.80 -17.98
C LYS A 36 -13.77 7.19 -16.87
N GLU A 37 -14.22 7.24 -15.64
CA GLU A 37 -13.39 7.54 -14.47
C GLU A 37 -12.40 6.42 -14.19
N PHE A 38 -12.79 5.18 -14.46
CA PHE A 38 -11.94 4.03 -14.28
C PHE A 38 -10.79 3.96 -15.28
N VAL A 39 -11.02 4.27 -16.57
CA VAL A 39 -10.02 4.08 -17.63
C VAL A 39 -8.68 4.77 -17.35
N LYS A 40 -8.70 5.99 -16.83
CA LYS A 40 -7.45 6.72 -16.48
C LYS A 40 -6.66 6.00 -15.39
N ARG A 41 -7.35 5.53 -14.37
CA ARG A 41 -6.77 4.83 -13.21
C ARG A 41 -6.27 3.44 -13.59
N GLU A 42 -7.05 2.71 -14.38
CA GLU A 42 -6.65 1.42 -14.93
C GLU A 42 -5.32 1.50 -15.66
N LYS A 43 -5.14 2.54 -16.49
CA LYS A 43 -3.89 2.78 -17.21
C LYS A 43 -2.72 2.90 -16.23
N VAL A 44 -2.82 3.78 -15.24
CA VAL A 44 -1.76 3.98 -14.24
C VAL A 44 -1.51 2.72 -13.40
N MET A 45 -2.56 1.97 -13.03
CA MET A 45 -2.40 0.71 -12.31
C MET A 45 -1.70 -0.35 -13.15
N LYS A 46 -1.99 -0.45 -14.45
CA LYS A 46 -1.26 -1.34 -15.36
C LYS A 46 0.21 -0.93 -15.50
N GLU A 47 0.50 0.37 -15.59
CA GLU A 47 1.87 0.91 -15.61
C GLU A 47 2.60 0.60 -14.30
N SER A 48 1.94 0.76 -13.16
CA SER A 48 2.46 0.41 -11.84
C SER A 48 2.81 -1.08 -11.74
N LEU A 49 1.90 -1.95 -12.16
CA LEU A 49 2.15 -3.40 -12.20
C LEU A 49 3.32 -3.76 -13.11
N LYS A 50 3.37 -3.18 -14.32
CA LYS A 50 4.49 -3.40 -15.27
C LYS A 50 5.83 -2.94 -14.72
N ALA A 51 5.87 -1.82 -13.97
CA ALA A 51 7.08 -1.35 -13.33
C ALA A 51 7.62 -2.36 -12.30
N GLY A 52 6.75 -2.85 -11.40
CA GLY A 52 7.15 -3.86 -10.42
C GLY A 52 7.47 -5.22 -11.06
N GLN A 53 6.66 -5.67 -12.03
CA GLN A 53 6.86 -6.90 -12.78
C GLN A 53 8.23 -6.91 -13.48
N SER A 54 8.61 -5.81 -14.15
CA SER A 54 9.89 -5.69 -14.85
C SER A 54 11.09 -5.82 -13.91
N ILE A 55 10.98 -5.37 -12.66
CA ILE A 55 12.02 -5.60 -11.65
C ILE A 55 12.14 -7.09 -11.35
N LEU A 56 11.01 -7.78 -11.11
CA LEU A 56 10.99 -9.20 -10.79
C LEU A 56 11.49 -10.07 -11.97
N GLU A 57 11.12 -9.74 -13.21
CA GLU A 57 11.59 -10.40 -14.44
C GLU A 57 13.11 -10.36 -14.61
N LYS A 58 13.73 -9.24 -14.23
CA LYS A 58 15.18 -9.08 -14.21
C LYS A 58 15.87 -9.74 -13.00
N GLY A 59 15.09 -10.44 -12.17
CA GLY A 59 15.57 -11.08 -10.95
C GLY A 59 15.85 -10.15 -9.79
N GLY A 60 15.32 -8.93 -9.83
CA GLY A 60 15.38 -7.94 -8.75
C GLY A 60 14.59 -8.37 -7.50
N SER A 61 14.77 -7.63 -6.41
CA SER A 61 14.16 -7.95 -5.12
C SER A 61 12.68 -7.56 -5.07
N SER A 62 11.91 -8.24 -4.19
CA SER A 62 10.53 -7.87 -3.86
C SER A 62 10.42 -6.42 -3.34
N VAL A 63 11.40 -5.94 -2.57
CA VAL A 63 11.47 -4.54 -2.09
C VAL A 63 11.56 -3.57 -3.27
N ASP A 64 12.47 -3.81 -4.23
CA ASP A 64 12.62 -2.94 -5.42
C ASP A 64 11.35 -2.93 -6.27
N ALA A 65 10.69 -4.09 -6.41
CA ALA A 65 9.45 -4.21 -7.16
C ALA A 65 8.29 -3.41 -6.53
N VAL A 66 8.14 -3.50 -5.20
CA VAL A 66 7.14 -2.72 -4.44
C VAL A 66 7.37 -1.23 -4.60
N ILE A 67 8.63 -0.76 -4.46
CA ILE A 67 8.97 0.66 -4.61
C ILE A 67 8.68 1.14 -6.04
N ALA A 68 9.10 0.39 -7.06
CA ALA A 68 8.87 0.75 -8.45
C ALA A 68 7.37 0.91 -8.76
N ALA A 69 6.54 -0.01 -8.26
CA ALA A 69 5.10 0.05 -8.44
C ALA A 69 4.45 1.25 -7.73
N ILE A 70 4.81 1.50 -6.46
CA ILE A 70 4.23 2.61 -5.68
C ILE A 70 4.63 3.96 -6.26
N LYS A 71 5.87 4.15 -6.72
CA LYS A 71 6.33 5.40 -7.35
C LYS A 71 5.47 5.82 -8.53
N VAL A 72 5.07 4.89 -9.40
CA VAL A 72 4.19 5.19 -10.53
C VAL A 72 2.85 5.76 -10.05
N MET A 73 2.30 5.23 -8.96
CA MET A 73 1.04 5.73 -8.39
C MET A 73 1.22 7.05 -7.64
N GLU A 74 2.37 7.27 -6.95
CA GLU A 74 2.71 8.54 -6.30
C GLU A 74 2.91 9.69 -7.30
N ASP A 75 3.42 9.42 -8.50
CA ASP A 75 3.61 10.40 -9.55
C ASP A 75 2.31 10.77 -10.28
N SER A 76 1.23 10.04 -10.03
CA SER A 76 -0.08 10.24 -10.65
C SER A 76 -1.02 11.08 -9.75
N PRO A 77 -1.76 12.05 -10.31
CA PRO A 77 -2.79 12.78 -9.57
C PRO A 77 -4.05 11.96 -9.29
N GLU A 78 -4.16 10.74 -9.83
CA GLU A 78 -5.36 9.91 -9.77
C GLU A 78 -5.55 9.21 -8.41
N PHE A 79 -4.50 9.15 -7.57
CA PHE A 79 -4.51 8.45 -6.28
C PHE A 79 -4.23 9.39 -5.12
N ASN A 80 -4.64 9.01 -3.91
CA ASN A 80 -4.33 9.75 -2.69
C ASN A 80 -2.94 9.35 -2.15
N ALA A 81 -1.90 9.64 -2.89
CA ALA A 81 -0.51 9.47 -2.52
C ALA A 81 0.37 10.39 -3.40
N GLY A 82 1.49 10.87 -2.89
CA GLY A 82 2.37 11.77 -3.64
C GLY A 82 1.61 12.93 -4.28
N LYS A 83 1.65 13.05 -5.61
CA LYS A 83 1.07 14.16 -6.38
C LYS A 83 -0.44 14.34 -6.21
N GLY A 84 -1.19 13.28 -5.93
CA GLY A 84 -2.63 13.33 -5.75
C GLY A 84 -3.09 13.31 -4.29
N ALA A 85 -2.16 13.57 -3.35
CA ALA A 85 -2.44 13.55 -1.91
C ALA A 85 -3.50 14.58 -1.51
N VAL A 86 -4.33 14.23 -0.54
CA VAL A 86 -5.33 15.11 0.06
C VAL A 86 -4.69 16.19 0.93
N PHE A 87 -5.49 17.18 1.31
CA PHE A 87 -5.04 18.31 2.14
C PHE A 87 -5.42 18.13 3.62
N THR A 88 -4.56 18.63 4.50
CA THR A 88 -4.88 18.88 5.91
C THR A 88 -5.88 20.02 6.07
N SER A 89 -6.43 20.19 7.26
CA SER A 89 -7.29 21.34 7.62
C SER A 89 -6.63 22.69 7.39
N ASP A 90 -5.30 22.75 7.51
CA ASP A 90 -4.53 23.97 7.29
C ASP A 90 -4.15 24.22 5.82
N GLY A 91 -4.54 23.31 4.92
CA GLY A 91 -4.31 23.45 3.49
C GLY A 91 -2.94 22.99 3.00
N PHE A 92 -2.26 22.14 3.75
CA PHE A 92 -1.01 21.48 3.33
C PHE A 92 -1.24 20.02 2.93
N ASN A 93 -0.37 19.50 2.05
CA ASN A 93 -0.27 18.07 1.82
C ASN A 93 0.78 17.51 2.79
N GLU A 94 0.38 16.56 3.63
CA GLU A 94 1.25 15.77 4.50
C GLU A 94 1.21 14.31 4.07
N LEU A 95 2.38 13.77 3.77
CA LEU A 95 2.57 12.48 3.13
C LEU A 95 3.12 11.46 4.12
N ASP A 96 2.57 10.26 4.06
CA ASP A 96 2.96 9.12 4.88
C ASP A 96 3.29 7.94 3.98
N ALA A 97 4.37 7.21 4.27
CA ALA A 97 4.71 5.97 3.58
C ALA A 97 5.49 5.01 4.46
N SER A 98 5.39 3.72 4.16
CA SER A 98 6.20 2.68 4.79
C SER A 98 6.53 1.55 3.83
N ILE A 99 7.65 0.88 4.11
CA ILE A 99 8.15 -0.31 3.42
C ILE A 99 8.66 -1.31 4.43
N MET A 100 8.45 -2.61 4.20
CA MET A 100 8.98 -3.68 5.02
C MET A 100 9.52 -4.81 4.18
N ASP A 101 10.73 -5.28 4.52
CA ASP A 101 11.39 -6.46 3.97
C ASP A 101 11.08 -7.68 4.85
N GLY A 102 10.34 -8.65 4.30
CA GLY A 102 9.95 -9.87 5.02
C GLY A 102 11.09 -10.82 5.33
N LYS A 103 12.25 -10.68 4.66
CA LYS A 103 13.41 -11.55 4.84
C LYS A 103 14.04 -11.40 6.23
N ASN A 104 14.13 -10.18 6.72
CA ASN A 104 14.86 -9.85 7.94
C ASN A 104 14.06 -8.92 8.89
N LEU A 105 12.79 -8.66 8.56
CA LEU A 105 11.87 -7.79 9.27
C LEU A 105 12.34 -6.32 9.34
N ARG A 106 13.31 -5.91 8.50
CA ARG A 106 13.69 -4.51 8.41
C ARG A 106 12.55 -3.72 7.81
N ALA A 107 12.29 -2.58 8.39
CA ALA A 107 11.25 -1.68 7.94
C ALA A 107 11.70 -0.23 8.02
N GLY A 108 11.11 0.60 7.18
CA GLY A 108 11.29 2.04 7.23
C GLY A 108 10.00 2.75 6.91
N ALA A 109 9.79 3.88 7.56
CA ALA A 109 8.60 4.68 7.38
C ALA A 109 8.92 6.18 7.51
N ILE A 110 8.14 6.97 6.81
CA ILE A 110 8.08 8.42 7.00
C ILE A 110 6.62 8.83 7.23
N ALA A 111 6.42 9.84 8.05
CA ALA A 111 5.11 10.43 8.31
C ALA A 111 5.18 11.95 8.24
N MET A 112 4.06 12.60 7.86
CA MET A 112 3.93 14.05 7.83
C MET A 112 5.00 14.77 6.97
N ALA A 113 5.57 14.09 5.96
CA ALA A 113 6.52 14.70 5.04
C ALA A 113 5.81 15.70 4.12
N ARG A 114 6.43 16.85 3.82
CA ARG A 114 5.81 17.91 3.03
C ARG A 114 6.54 18.27 1.75
N MET A 115 7.75 17.74 1.57
CA MET A 115 8.62 18.13 0.44
C MET A 115 9.15 16.95 -0.37
N ILE A 116 8.92 15.72 0.06
CA ILE A 116 9.46 14.53 -0.61
C ILE A 116 8.54 14.14 -1.77
N LYS A 117 9.08 14.15 -3.00
CA LYS A 117 8.29 13.83 -4.19
C LYS A 117 7.71 12.41 -4.14
N ASN A 118 8.56 11.44 -3.83
CA ASN A 118 8.19 10.03 -3.71
C ASN A 118 8.42 9.53 -2.27
N PRO A 119 7.40 9.61 -1.41
CA PRO A 119 7.47 9.19 0.00
C PRO A 119 8.00 7.77 0.21
N ILE A 120 7.68 6.82 -0.68
CA ILE A 120 8.12 5.42 -0.56
C ILE A 120 9.65 5.28 -0.66
N GLU A 121 10.34 6.13 -1.42
CA GLU A 121 11.81 6.13 -1.49
C GLU A 121 12.42 6.61 -0.17
N ALA A 122 11.80 7.58 0.47
CA ALA A 122 12.24 8.04 1.78
C ALA A 122 11.99 6.99 2.88
N ALA A 123 10.89 6.26 2.81
CA ALA A 123 10.66 5.12 3.69
C ALA A 123 11.76 4.06 3.53
N ARG A 124 12.16 3.73 2.28
CA ARG A 124 13.32 2.87 2.01
C ARG A 124 14.61 3.43 2.60
N LEU A 125 14.84 4.73 2.42
CA LEU A 125 16.03 5.39 2.95
C LEU A 125 16.13 5.26 4.48
N VAL A 126 15.00 5.42 5.20
CA VAL A 126 14.93 5.19 6.64
C VAL A 126 15.34 3.74 6.96
N MET A 127 14.77 2.76 6.25
CA MET A 127 15.07 1.34 6.44
C MET A 127 16.55 0.99 6.22
N GLU A 128 17.18 1.55 5.18
CA GLU A 128 18.53 1.13 4.74
C GLU A 128 19.65 1.96 5.33
N LYS A 129 19.44 3.22 5.64
CA LYS A 129 20.48 4.20 5.97
C LYS A 129 20.42 4.73 7.39
N THR A 130 19.45 4.28 8.20
CA THR A 130 19.33 4.72 9.60
C THR A 130 19.09 3.55 10.54
N PRO A 131 19.32 3.70 11.85
CA PRO A 131 18.95 2.71 12.85
C PRO A 131 17.46 2.82 13.23
N HIS A 132 16.73 3.78 12.67
CA HIS A 132 15.34 4.07 13.02
C HIS A 132 14.37 3.34 12.09
N THR A 133 13.15 3.10 12.55
CA THR A 133 12.08 2.56 11.74
C THR A 133 11.14 3.65 11.20
N LEU A 134 10.93 4.73 11.96
CA LEU A 134 10.01 5.80 11.58
C LEU A 134 10.62 7.18 11.87
N ILE A 135 10.58 8.06 10.88
CA ILE A 135 11.00 9.46 11.00
C ILE A 135 9.86 10.35 10.46
N ALA A 136 9.52 11.43 11.18
CA ALA A 136 8.37 12.26 10.83
C ALA A 136 8.73 13.73 10.57
N GLY A 137 7.83 14.41 9.83
CA GLY A 137 7.85 15.84 9.59
C GLY A 137 9.13 16.34 8.94
N GLU A 138 9.61 17.50 9.39
CA GLU A 138 10.81 18.14 8.86
C GLU A 138 12.07 17.23 8.93
N GLY A 139 12.13 16.32 9.90
CA GLY A 139 13.21 15.35 10.02
C GLY A 139 13.28 14.40 8.81
N ALA A 140 12.12 13.96 8.32
CA ALA A 140 12.03 13.15 7.11
C ALA A 140 12.46 13.92 5.85
N ASP A 141 11.98 15.15 5.70
CA ASP A 141 12.33 16.02 4.56
C ASP A 141 13.85 16.36 4.54
N LYS A 142 14.45 16.64 5.70
CA LYS A 142 15.91 16.87 5.83
C LYS A 142 16.72 15.63 5.50
N LEU A 143 16.29 14.45 5.97
CA LEU A 143 16.96 13.18 5.66
C LEU A 143 16.93 12.90 4.16
N ALA A 144 15.76 13.03 3.53
CA ALA A 144 15.58 12.83 2.11
C ALA A 144 16.48 13.75 1.27
N LYS A 145 16.50 15.04 1.58
CA LYS A 145 17.36 16.04 0.94
C LYS A 145 18.85 15.71 1.10
N LYS A 146 19.28 15.34 2.31
CA LYS A 146 20.68 14.96 2.60
C LYS A 146 21.17 13.78 1.76
N HIS A 147 20.27 12.85 1.43
CA HIS A 147 20.59 11.67 0.63
C HIS A 147 20.23 11.78 -0.85
N GLY A 148 19.92 13.00 -1.34
CA GLY A 148 19.73 13.28 -2.77
C GLY A 148 18.38 12.84 -3.35
N LEU A 149 17.37 12.59 -2.51
CA LEU A 149 16.02 12.35 -3.03
C LEU A 149 15.43 13.66 -3.59
N GLU A 150 14.55 13.54 -4.58
CA GLU A 150 13.91 14.67 -5.22
C GLU A 150 12.98 15.40 -4.24
N ILE A 151 13.29 16.68 -4.00
CA ILE A 151 12.52 17.57 -3.11
C ILE A 151 11.71 18.54 -3.95
N VAL A 152 10.42 18.66 -3.63
CA VAL A 152 9.46 19.53 -4.33
C VAL A 152 8.71 20.43 -3.34
N GLY A 153 8.16 21.52 -3.83
CA GLY A 153 7.29 22.38 -3.02
C GLY A 153 5.84 21.90 -3.03
N GLN A 154 5.01 22.41 -2.12
CA GLN A 154 3.59 22.06 -1.97
C GLN A 154 2.78 22.22 -3.27
N LYS A 155 3.18 23.13 -4.17
CA LYS A 155 2.56 23.32 -5.50
C LYS A 155 2.60 22.04 -6.36
N TYR A 156 3.60 21.17 -6.18
CA TYR A 156 3.70 19.90 -6.91
C TYR A 156 2.55 18.96 -6.58
N PHE A 157 2.12 18.92 -5.32
CA PHE A 157 1.06 18.06 -4.81
C PHE A 157 -0.33 18.62 -5.05
N PHE A 158 -0.43 19.93 -5.33
CA PHE A 158 -1.71 20.59 -5.54
C PHE A 158 -2.45 20.03 -6.74
N THR A 159 -3.71 19.62 -6.51
CA THR A 159 -4.68 19.36 -7.58
C THR A 159 -5.98 20.09 -7.27
N GLU A 160 -6.59 20.70 -8.30
CA GLU A 160 -7.86 21.41 -8.16
C GLU A 160 -8.96 20.55 -7.55
N HIS A 161 -8.98 19.27 -7.94
CA HIS A 161 -9.91 18.29 -7.43
C HIS A 161 -9.78 18.12 -5.91
N ARG A 162 -8.55 17.86 -5.38
CA ARG A 162 -8.29 17.70 -3.93
C ARG A 162 -8.55 18.98 -3.15
N TYR A 163 -8.28 20.12 -3.76
CA TYR A 163 -8.57 21.42 -3.12
C TYR A 163 -10.08 21.65 -2.98
N LYS A 164 -10.88 21.34 -4.00
CA LYS A 164 -12.36 21.39 -3.90
C LYS A 164 -12.89 20.46 -2.81
N GLN A 165 -12.35 19.24 -2.70
CA GLN A 165 -12.69 18.31 -1.62
C GLN A 165 -12.46 18.93 -0.23
N LEU A 166 -11.31 19.57 -0.03
CA LEU A 166 -11.02 20.27 1.23
C LEU A 166 -12.06 21.37 1.52
N GLN A 167 -12.42 22.17 0.51
CA GLN A 167 -13.40 23.25 0.68
C GLN A 167 -14.80 22.71 1.07
N GLU A 168 -15.19 21.60 0.46
CA GLU A 168 -16.46 20.91 0.78
C GLU A 168 -16.42 20.33 2.20
N ALA A 169 -15.34 19.64 2.57
CA ALA A 169 -15.15 19.10 3.92
C ALA A 169 -15.17 20.18 5.01
N LYS A 170 -14.55 21.34 4.74
CA LYS A 170 -14.59 22.47 5.67
C LYS A 170 -15.98 23.04 5.87
N LYS A 171 -16.81 23.11 4.81
CA LYS A 171 -18.20 23.58 4.90
C LYS A 171 -19.06 22.64 5.74
N SER A 172 -18.90 21.33 5.58
CA SER A 172 -19.63 20.33 6.34
C SER A 172 -19.07 20.11 7.76
N LYS A 173 -17.89 20.68 8.09
CA LYS A 173 -17.14 20.42 9.32
C LYS A 173 -16.76 18.95 9.51
N GLU A 174 -16.61 18.22 8.44
CA GLU A 174 -16.30 16.79 8.43
C GLU A 174 -14.83 16.54 8.04
N VAL A 175 -14.29 15.43 8.54
CA VAL A 175 -13.08 14.78 8.02
C VAL A 175 -13.54 13.66 7.11
N LEU A 176 -13.17 13.70 5.84
CA LEU A 176 -13.67 12.78 4.83
C LEU A 176 -12.63 11.71 4.51
N LEU A 177 -13.03 10.46 4.61
CA LEU A 177 -12.37 9.34 3.94
C LEU A 177 -12.65 9.41 2.44
N ASP A 178 -11.68 9.03 1.62
CA ASP A 178 -11.85 8.96 0.17
C ASP A 178 -12.96 7.98 -0.28
N SER A 179 -13.40 7.12 0.62
CA SER A 179 -14.47 6.14 0.39
C SER A 179 -15.88 6.61 0.78
N ASP A 180 -16.03 7.77 1.46
CA ASP A 180 -17.34 8.21 1.98
C ASP A 180 -18.17 8.94 0.92
N LYS A 181 -18.73 8.21 -0.05
CA LYS A 181 -19.74 8.78 -0.98
C LYS A 181 -21.10 9.02 -0.34
N THR A 182 -21.46 8.30 0.71
CA THR A 182 -22.82 8.32 1.28
C THR A 182 -23.18 9.65 1.94
N LYS A 183 -22.19 10.45 2.36
CA LYS A 183 -22.42 11.77 2.95
C LYS A 183 -22.24 12.94 1.97
N ALA A 184 -21.59 12.71 0.83
CA ALA A 184 -21.40 13.71 -0.24
C ALA A 184 -22.66 13.95 -1.09
N HIS A 185 -23.79 13.32 -0.79
CA HIS A 185 -25.05 13.49 -1.53
C HIS A 185 -25.73 14.86 -1.39
N LEU A 186 -25.12 15.79 -0.70
CA LEU A 186 -25.72 17.12 -0.51
C LEU A 186 -25.17 18.24 -1.39
N SER A 187 -24.10 18.04 -2.18
CA SER A 187 -23.79 18.97 -3.31
C SER A 187 -22.56 18.52 -4.14
N VAL A 188 -22.78 18.20 -5.41
CA VAL A 188 -21.96 18.58 -6.57
C VAL A 188 -20.47 18.13 -6.59
N SER A 189 -20.14 16.87 -6.33
CA SER A 189 -18.97 16.29 -6.97
C SER A 189 -19.23 14.83 -7.32
N THR A 190 -19.39 14.56 -8.61
CA THR A 190 -19.61 13.24 -9.18
C THR A 190 -18.32 12.41 -9.32
N GLU A 191 -17.20 12.92 -8.84
CA GLU A 191 -15.89 12.27 -8.96
C GLU A 191 -15.62 11.32 -7.80
N PRO A 192 -15.24 10.07 -8.11
CA PRO A 192 -14.93 9.08 -7.09
C PRO A 192 -13.58 9.33 -6.44
N TYR A 193 -13.56 9.28 -5.14
CA TYR A 193 -12.37 9.43 -4.33
C TYR A 193 -11.64 8.09 -4.20
N LEU A 194 -10.35 8.07 -4.53
CA LEU A 194 -9.49 6.91 -4.29
C LEU A 194 -8.56 7.17 -3.12
N GLY A 195 -8.43 6.14 -2.31
CA GLY A 195 -7.63 6.18 -1.10
C GLY A 195 -6.14 5.90 -1.33
N THR A 196 -5.51 5.51 -0.27
CA THR A 196 -4.13 5.03 -0.11
C THR A 196 -3.72 4.06 -1.22
N VAL A 197 -2.47 4.14 -1.70
CA VAL A 197 -1.89 3.15 -2.61
C VAL A 197 -1.00 2.17 -1.87
N GLY A 198 -0.86 0.96 -2.40
CA GLY A 198 0.06 0.00 -1.84
C GLY A 198 0.44 -1.10 -2.82
N ALA A 199 1.54 -1.77 -2.50
CA ALA A 199 2.04 -2.91 -3.25
C ALA A 199 2.66 -3.94 -2.31
N ILE A 200 2.54 -5.21 -2.71
CA ILE A 200 3.19 -6.35 -2.08
C ILE A 200 3.80 -7.23 -3.17
N ALA A 201 4.92 -7.85 -2.90
CA ALA A 201 5.58 -8.71 -3.87
C ALA A 201 6.21 -9.95 -3.23
N LEU A 202 6.30 -11.01 -4.04
CA LEU A 202 7.11 -12.20 -3.80
C LEU A 202 8.16 -12.28 -4.91
N ASP A 203 9.45 -12.36 -4.57
CA ASP A 203 10.51 -12.54 -5.56
C ASP A 203 10.88 -14.01 -5.79
N LYS A 204 11.74 -14.29 -6.77
CA LYS A 204 12.20 -15.64 -7.12
C LYS A 204 12.95 -16.37 -6.00
N ASN A 205 13.46 -15.64 -5.02
CA ASN A 205 14.16 -16.18 -3.86
C ASN A 205 13.20 -16.50 -2.68
N GLY A 206 11.88 -16.28 -2.86
CA GLY A 206 10.88 -16.46 -1.82
C GLY A 206 10.81 -15.32 -0.81
N ASN A 207 11.41 -14.16 -1.11
CA ASN A 207 11.33 -13.01 -0.21
C ASN A 207 10.04 -12.22 -0.48
N LEU A 208 9.37 -11.86 0.61
CA LEU A 208 8.18 -11.02 0.63
C LEU A 208 8.55 -9.57 0.95
N ALA A 209 7.87 -8.63 0.33
CA ALA A 209 7.92 -7.22 0.72
C ALA A 209 6.53 -6.59 0.66
N ALA A 210 6.31 -5.57 1.48
CA ALA A 210 5.08 -4.77 1.49
C ALA A 210 5.40 -3.29 1.63
N GLY A 211 4.63 -2.45 0.94
CA GLY A 211 4.71 -1.00 1.07
C GLY A 211 3.35 -0.35 0.91
N THR A 212 3.19 0.81 1.54
CA THR A 212 1.95 1.61 1.52
C THR A 212 2.32 3.09 1.50
N SER A 213 1.58 3.92 0.74
CA SER A 213 1.80 5.37 0.64
C SER A 213 0.47 6.12 0.57
N THR A 214 0.37 7.28 1.24
CA THR A 214 -0.87 8.05 1.34
C THR A 214 -0.68 9.52 1.67
N GLY A 215 -1.69 10.34 1.37
CA GLY A 215 -1.92 11.67 1.95
C GLY A 215 -2.82 11.66 3.19
N GLY A 216 -3.34 10.50 3.60
CA GLY A 216 -4.27 10.37 4.73
C GLY A 216 -5.73 10.66 4.36
N THR A 217 -6.45 11.42 5.19
CA THR A 217 -7.87 11.78 5.00
C THR A 217 -8.02 13.27 4.72
N THR A 218 -8.96 13.65 3.85
CA THR A 218 -9.25 15.06 3.53
C THR A 218 -9.72 15.80 4.78
N ASN A 219 -9.20 17.02 4.97
CA ASN A 219 -9.48 17.86 6.14
C ASN A 219 -8.97 17.25 7.47
N LYS A 220 -8.00 16.33 7.40
CA LYS A 220 -7.34 15.82 8.62
C LYS A 220 -6.69 16.95 9.42
N MET A 221 -6.65 16.83 10.73
CA MET A 221 -5.84 17.72 11.57
C MET A 221 -4.39 17.65 11.10
N THR A 222 -3.73 18.80 11.02
CA THR A 222 -2.28 18.85 10.82
C THR A 222 -1.59 18.01 11.91
N GLY A 223 -0.74 17.07 11.49
CA GLY A 223 -0.11 16.13 12.42
C GLY A 223 -0.87 14.82 12.65
N ARG A 224 -2.07 14.63 12.08
CA ARG A 224 -2.74 13.32 12.13
C ARG A 224 -2.01 12.31 11.24
N ILE A 225 -1.63 11.21 11.82
CA ILE A 225 -1.01 10.07 11.16
C ILE A 225 -2.02 8.92 11.13
N GLY A 226 -2.23 8.30 9.94
CA GLY A 226 -3.05 7.11 9.77
C GLY A 226 -2.23 5.82 9.92
N ASP A 227 -2.80 4.73 9.44
CA ASP A 227 -2.19 3.40 9.48
C ASP A 227 -1.00 3.22 8.54
N SER A 228 -0.97 3.94 7.41
CA SER A 228 -0.02 3.69 6.32
C SER A 228 1.46 3.72 6.71
N PRO A 229 1.95 4.60 7.60
CA PRO A 229 3.34 4.58 8.07
C PRO A 229 3.56 3.66 9.28
N ILE A 230 2.53 3.04 9.82
CA ILE A 230 2.59 2.20 11.02
C ILE A 230 2.73 0.74 10.62
N ILE A 231 3.94 0.19 10.83
CA ILE A 231 4.21 -1.23 10.59
C ILE A 231 3.31 -2.10 11.48
N GLY A 232 2.66 -3.08 10.88
CA GLY A 232 1.67 -3.91 11.56
C GLY A 232 0.22 -3.39 11.45
N ALA A 233 0.02 -2.11 11.11
CA ALA A 233 -1.31 -1.55 10.86
C ALA A 233 -1.59 -1.40 9.37
N GLY A 234 -0.86 -0.55 8.66
CA GLY A 234 -1.05 -0.28 7.24
C GLY A 234 -0.28 -1.20 6.31
N ASN A 235 0.84 -1.76 6.75
CA ASN A 235 1.56 -2.81 6.04
C ASN A 235 2.25 -3.79 7.00
N TYR A 236 2.61 -4.96 6.48
CA TYR A 236 3.44 -5.94 7.16
C TYR A 236 4.03 -6.93 6.15
N ALA A 237 5.27 -7.35 6.34
CA ALA A 237 5.87 -8.43 5.56
C ALA A 237 6.75 -9.35 6.43
N ASN A 238 6.59 -10.66 6.25
CA ASN A 238 7.40 -11.67 6.93
C ASN A 238 7.46 -12.93 6.08
N ASN A 239 8.65 -13.38 5.69
CA ASN A 239 8.86 -14.57 4.85
C ASN A 239 8.30 -15.87 5.48
N ASP A 240 8.13 -15.92 6.80
CA ASP A 240 7.52 -17.07 7.48
C ASP A 240 5.99 -17.10 7.36
N SER A 241 5.37 -16.02 6.88
CA SER A 241 3.91 -15.88 6.85
C SER A 241 3.39 -15.23 5.57
N VAL A 242 3.26 -13.90 5.57
CA VAL A 242 2.54 -13.13 4.54
C VAL A 242 3.14 -11.75 4.33
N ALA A 243 2.84 -11.12 3.18
CA ALA A 243 2.94 -9.69 2.97
C ALA A 243 1.55 -9.08 2.79
N ILE A 244 1.30 -7.91 3.40
CA ILE A 244 0.01 -7.23 3.45
C ILE A 244 0.20 -5.73 3.21
N SER A 245 -0.74 -5.12 2.46
CA SER A 245 -0.92 -3.67 2.40
C SER A 245 -2.41 -3.32 2.54
N CYS A 246 -2.67 -2.23 3.23
CA CYS A 246 -4.01 -1.85 3.68
C CYS A 246 -4.42 -0.47 3.14
N THR A 247 -5.73 -0.25 3.06
CA THR A 247 -6.36 1.04 2.75
C THR A 247 -7.69 1.16 3.47
N GLY A 248 -8.03 2.33 4.04
CA GLY A 248 -9.33 2.51 4.70
C GLY A 248 -9.33 3.51 5.86
N THR A 249 -10.17 3.24 6.86
CA THR A 249 -10.29 4.07 8.07
C THR A 249 -9.07 3.87 8.96
N GLY A 250 -7.97 4.59 8.68
CA GLY A 250 -6.65 4.38 9.27
C GLY A 250 -6.62 4.30 10.78
N ASP A 251 -7.39 5.14 11.47
CA ASP A 251 -7.47 5.16 12.94
C ASP A 251 -8.04 3.84 13.52
N ILE A 252 -8.94 3.16 12.79
CA ILE A 252 -9.44 1.83 13.17
C ILE A 252 -8.43 0.76 12.80
N TYR A 253 -7.75 0.89 11.65
CA TYR A 253 -6.69 -0.04 11.24
C TYR A 253 -5.53 -0.09 12.23
N ILE A 254 -5.14 1.07 12.80
CA ILE A 254 -4.16 1.15 13.89
C ILE A 254 -4.66 0.38 15.13
N ARG A 255 -5.90 0.63 15.55
CA ARG A 255 -6.48 0.01 16.77
C ARG A 255 -6.61 -1.50 16.67
N VAL A 256 -6.87 -2.02 15.48
CA VAL A 256 -6.95 -3.47 15.18
C VAL A 256 -5.57 -4.07 14.90
N ALA A 257 -4.55 -3.26 14.57
CA ALA A 257 -3.26 -3.70 14.03
C ALA A 257 -3.45 -4.60 12.79
N VAL A 258 -4.26 -4.12 11.83
CA VAL A 258 -4.88 -4.93 10.75
C VAL A 258 -3.88 -5.80 10.00
N ALA A 259 -2.75 -5.24 9.54
CA ALA A 259 -1.78 -6.01 8.77
C ALA A 259 -1.14 -7.14 9.60
N HIS A 260 -0.83 -6.88 10.87
CA HIS A 260 -0.29 -7.91 11.78
C HIS A 260 -1.34 -8.94 12.19
N GLU A 261 -2.61 -8.55 12.35
CA GLU A 261 -3.70 -9.48 12.66
C GLU A 261 -3.89 -10.51 11.55
N VAL A 262 -3.84 -10.11 10.27
CA VAL A 262 -3.86 -11.04 9.13
C VAL A 262 -2.70 -12.04 9.22
N ALA A 263 -1.47 -11.54 9.50
CA ALA A 263 -0.30 -12.39 9.66
C ALA A 263 -0.44 -13.37 10.84
N SER A 264 -1.02 -12.93 11.94
CA SER A 264 -1.28 -13.72 13.15
C SER A 264 -2.32 -14.83 12.89
N LEU A 265 -3.43 -14.50 12.24
CA LEU A 265 -4.47 -15.47 11.87
C LEU A 265 -3.94 -16.53 10.90
N TYR A 266 -3.13 -16.13 9.92
CA TYR A 266 -2.44 -17.05 9.02
C TYR A 266 -1.47 -17.97 9.78
N LYS A 267 -0.58 -17.36 10.60
CA LYS A 267 0.51 -18.09 11.26
C LYS A 267 0.04 -18.98 12.39
N TYR A 268 -0.84 -18.52 13.25
CA TYR A 268 -1.22 -19.20 14.49
C TYR A 268 -2.53 -19.97 14.38
N LYS A 269 -3.54 -19.43 13.67
CA LYS A 269 -4.80 -20.14 13.41
C LYS A 269 -4.79 -20.98 12.13
N LYS A 270 -3.70 -20.95 11.36
CA LYS A 270 -3.54 -21.71 10.11
C LYS A 270 -4.64 -21.45 9.07
N LEU A 271 -5.23 -20.27 9.10
CA LEU A 271 -6.18 -19.85 8.09
C LEU A 271 -5.46 -19.63 6.74
N SER A 272 -6.17 -19.83 5.62
CA SER A 272 -5.65 -19.34 4.33
C SER A 272 -5.51 -17.81 4.37
N VAL A 273 -4.60 -17.26 3.55
CA VAL A 273 -4.39 -15.80 3.48
C VAL A 273 -5.68 -15.05 3.14
N GLN A 274 -6.52 -15.59 2.25
CA GLN A 274 -7.83 -15.05 1.92
C GLN A 274 -8.76 -15.01 3.15
N LYS A 275 -8.85 -16.12 3.89
CA LYS A 275 -9.71 -16.22 5.06
C LYS A 275 -9.24 -15.32 6.22
N ALA A 276 -7.93 -15.24 6.43
CA ALA A 276 -7.33 -14.36 7.42
C ALA A 276 -7.67 -12.87 7.13
N ALA A 277 -7.54 -12.45 5.87
CA ALA A 277 -7.91 -11.10 5.46
C ALA A 277 -9.43 -10.83 5.63
N GLU A 278 -10.30 -11.77 5.27
CA GLU A 278 -11.76 -11.65 5.45
C GLU A 278 -12.16 -11.52 6.93
N GLU A 279 -11.59 -12.35 7.81
CA GLU A 279 -11.90 -12.28 9.24
C GLU A 279 -11.42 -10.95 9.86
N THR A 280 -10.27 -10.44 9.43
CA THR A 280 -9.76 -9.15 9.90
C THR A 280 -10.62 -7.98 9.42
N ILE A 281 -11.09 -7.98 8.15
CA ILE A 281 -11.99 -6.94 7.64
C ILE A 281 -13.34 -6.94 8.40
N LYS A 282 -13.83 -8.08 8.84
CA LYS A 282 -15.03 -8.15 9.70
C LYS A 282 -14.82 -7.44 11.04
N GLN A 283 -13.62 -7.54 11.63
CA GLN A 283 -13.29 -6.82 12.86
C GLN A 283 -13.30 -5.30 12.62
N VAL A 284 -12.70 -4.83 11.50
CA VAL A 284 -12.75 -3.43 11.10
C VAL A 284 -14.18 -2.94 10.93
N ALA A 285 -15.02 -3.69 10.20
CA ALA A 285 -16.43 -3.34 9.98
C ALA A 285 -17.24 -3.30 11.27
N LYS A 286 -16.99 -4.20 12.21
CA LYS A 286 -17.64 -4.24 13.53
C LYS A 286 -17.35 -2.99 14.37
N LEU A 287 -16.19 -2.38 14.18
CA LEU A 287 -15.81 -1.11 14.83
C LEU A 287 -16.29 0.14 14.06
N GLY A 288 -17.08 -0.05 13.00
CA GLY A 288 -17.59 1.04 12.16
C GLY A 288 -16.63 1.51 11.09
N GLY A 289 -15.47 0.86 10.91
CA GLY A 289 -14.50 1.19 9.86
C GLY A 289 -14.88 0.63 8.50
N THR A 290 -14.25 1.21 7.48
CA THR A 290 -14.34 0.76 6.09
C THR A 290 -12.94 0.63 5.50
N GLY A 291 -12.78 -0.15 4.43
CA GLY A 291 -11.51 -0.26 3.73
C GLY A 291 -11.26 -1.62 3.10
N GLY A 292 -10.00 -1.89 2.76
CA GLY A 292 -9.58 -3.10 2.09
C GLY A 292 -8.14 -3.52 2.42
N ILE A 293 -7.84 -4.76 2.05
CA ILE A 293 -6.56 -5.44 2.28
C ILE A 293 -6.19 -6.19 1.01
N ILE A 294 -4.95 -6.04 0.57
CA ILE A 294 -4.29 -7.00 -0.32
C ILE A 294 -3.28 -7.81 0.48
N SER A 295 -3.18 -9.08 0.19
CA SER A 295 -2.28 -9.98 0.92
C SER A 295 -1.74 -11.08 0.01
N ILE A 296 -0.51 -11.56 0.29
CA ILE A 296 0.11 -12.69 -0.38
C ILE A 296 0.82 -13.55 0.65
N ASP A 297 0.67 -14.87 0.58
CA ASP A 297 1.39 -15.77 1.46
C ASP A 297 2.77 -16.15 0.87
N LYS A 298 3.60 -16.78 1.70
CA LYS A 298 4.93 -17.27 1.31
C LYS A 298 4.94 -18.30 0.19
N ASN A 299 3.79 -18.78 -0.25
CA ASN A 299 3.64 -19.72 -1.38
C ASN A 299 3.09 -19.04 -2.64
N GLY A 300 2.93 -17.72 -2.62
CA GLY A 300 2.41 -16.93 -3.73
C GLY A 300 0.87 -16.93 -3.86
N LYS A 301 0.14 -17.44 -2.86
CA LYS A 301 -1.32 -17.35 -2.85
C LYS A 301 -1.76 -15.95 -2.46
N VAL A 302 -2.61 -15.35 -3.28
CA VAL A 302 -3.11 -13.99 -3.08
C VAL A 302 -4.46 -14.02 -2.38
N GLY A 303 -4.69 -13.04 -1.50
CA GLY A 303 -5.96 -12.80 -0.84
C GLY A 303 -6.37 -11.33 -0.93
N TYR A 304 -7.67 -11.10 -1.15
CA TYR A 304 -8.29 -9.78 -1.24
C TYR A 304 -9.48 -9.70 -0.32
N ALA A 305 -9.55 -8.68 0.54
CA ALA A 305 -10.70 -8.46 1.39
C ALA A 305 -11.01 -6.98 1.52
N TRP A 306 -12.31 -6.62 1.54
CA TRP A 306 -12.78 -5.25 1.77
C TRP A 306 -14.20 -5.25 2.30
N THR A 307 -14.67 -4.11 2.80
CA THR A 307 -16.04 -3.92 3.30
C THR A 307 -17.04 -3.83 2.13
N LYS A 308 -17.37 -4.98 1.52
CA LYS A 308 -18.07 -5.12 0.22
C LYS A 308 -19.44 -4.44 0.16
N ASP A 309 -20.15 -4.34 1.28
CA ASP A 309 -21.49 -3.73 1.34
C ASP A 309 -21.45 -2.22 1.16
N LYS A 310 -20.29 -1.60 1.30
CA LYS A 310 -20.11 -0.14 1.29
C LYS A 310 -19.18 0.35 0.18
N LEU A 311 -18.20 -0.47 -0.20
CA LEU A 311 -17.09 -0.04 -1.04
C LEU A 311 -16.76 -1.05 -2.13
N GLY A 312 -16.07 -0.53 -3.18
CA GLY A 312 -15.26 -1.31 -4.07
C GLY A 312 -13.77 -1.08 -3.83
N MET A 313 -12.94 -2.06 -4.10
CA MET A 313 -11.48 -1.94 -4.01
C MET A 313 -10.84 -2.04 -5.40
N TYR A 314 -10.03 -1.03 -5.75
CA TYR A 314 -9.15 -1.11 -6.91
C TYR A 314 -7.92 -1.92 -6.57
N HIS A 315 -7.73 -3.02 -7.27
CA HIS A 315 -6.58 -3.89 -7.06
C HIS A 315 -6.12 -4.53 -8.37
N GLY A 316 -4.94 -5.06 -8.38
CA GLY A 316 -4.40 -5.73 -9.54
C GLY A 316 -3.21 -6.61 -9.19
N GLN A 317 -2.85 -7.47 -10.12
CA GLN A 317 -1.70 -8.36 -9.99
C GLN A 317 -1.02 -8.60 -11.33
N ALA A 318 0.27 -8.91 -11.28
CA ALA A 318 1.04 -9.36 -12.43
C ALA A 318 2.05 -10.43 -12.00
N LYS A 319 2.07 -11.55 -12.72
CA LYS A 319 3.10 -12.58 -12.66
C LYS A 319 4.08 -12.38 -13.80
N ILE A 320 5.27 -12.94 -13.70
CA ILE A 320 6.26 -12.92 -14.78
C ILE A 320 5.66 -13.58 -16.04
N GLY A 321 5.82 -12.90 -17.17
CA GLY A 321 5.33 -13.39 -18.48
C GLY A 321 3.82 -13.27 -18.69
N GLU A 322 3.05 -12.73 -17.74
CA GLU A 322 1.62 -12.48 -17.90
C GLU A 322 1.32 -10.98 -18.10
N GLU A 323 0.26 -10.66 -18.84
CA GLU A 323 -0.24 -9.28 -18.87
C GLU A 323 -0.84 -8.88 -17.52
N PRO A 324 -0.58 -7.65 -17.04
CA PRO A 324 -1.15 -7.14 -15.80
C PRO A 324 -2.67 -7.18 -15.80
N LYS A 325 -3.24 -7.75 -14.72
CA LYS A 325 -4.68 -7.82 -14.50
C LYS A 325 -5.08 -6.79 -13.44
N VAL A 326 -6.01 -5.90 -13.80
CA VAL A 326 -6.58 -4.89 -12.89
C VAL A 326 -8.05 -5.17 -12.69
N PHE A 327 -8.49 -5.12 -11.46
CA PHE A 327 -9.86 -5.39 -11.04
C PHE A 327 -10.45 -4.15 -10.38
N TRP A 328 -11.73 -3.90 -10.67
CA TRP A 328 -12.49 -2.80 -10.10
C TRP A 328 -13.95 -3.22 -9.90
N PRO A 329 -14.63 -2.67 -8.89
CA PRO A 329 -16.02 -2.99 -8.70
C PRO A 329 -16.85 -2.33 -9.82
N LEU A 330 -17.44 -3.14 -10.67
CA LEU A 330 -18.50 -2.68 -11.55
C LEU A 330 -19.67 -2.22 -10.70
N GLY A 331 -20.12 -0.97 -10.87
CA GLY A 331 -21.45 -0.60 -10.48
C GLY A 331 -22.42 -1.55 -11.20
N LYS A 332 -23.40 -2.12 -10.46
CA LYS A 332 -24.50 -2.88 -11.04
C LYS A 332 -25.34 -1.96 -11.92
#